data_aecf61543316baaf67a686a198e2e154
#
_entry.id   aecf61543316baaf67a686a198e2e154
#
_cell.length_a   1.000
_cell.length_b   1.000
_cell.length_c   1.000
_cell.angle_alpha   90.00
_cell.angle_beta   90.00
_cell.angle_gamma   90.00
#
_symmetry.space_group_name_H-M   'P 1'
#
loop_
_entity.id
_entity.type
_entity.pdbx_description
1 polymer ?
#
loop_
_entity_poly.entity_id
_entity_poly.type
_entity_poly.pdbx_seq_one_letter_code
_entity_poly.pdbx_strand_id
1 'polypeptide(L)'
;MEGTSAPENLVEVISTVPAKSPDRTIKYVFKTSDGATFEAVQLWEGDRGAYSVCMSAQAGCRYGCTHCATTFARTPFVRNLQAQEIVAAVEQVEVNVRAEQGPLVWVDFAGVGDAAANWAHVTSAARTITGRELAHEVKVTSIAPQAWVRSLLKPQVWLPNRFMFSLHGADAAQRRVVIPRADDPAAVLPLWATAADLRPVVLNYVLCEHNTRPEDEAALTDLLTPYAGRFLLLRLSSFNPVQGSPLRPSTRETEFIAALSSKLTGWTVAHHSSAGRATAAACGQLRASILQLGTSADAVTHGID
;
A
#
# COMPACT_ATOMS: atom_id res chain seq x y z
N MET A 1 -38.61 -5.66 27.70
CA MET A 1 -37.30 -5.02 27.86
C MET A 1 -36.33 -5.85 27.02
N GLU A 2 -36.20 -5.46 25.76
CA GLU A 2 -35.22 -6.09 24.85
C GLU A 2 -33.84 -5.56 25.23
N GLY A 3 -32.96 -6.46 25.65
CA GLY A 3 -31.58 -6.14 25.97
C GLY A 3 -30.88 -5.67 24.71
N THR A 4 -30.48 -4.40 24.67
CA THR A 4 -29.52 -3.90 23.68
C THR A 4 -28.21 -4.59 23.96
N SER A 5 -27.92 -5.67 23.20
CA SER A 5 -26.59 -6.23 23.15
C SER A 5 -25.61 -5.09 22.75
N ALA A 6 -24.54 -4.92 23.51
CA ALA A 6 -23.45 -4.03 23.12
C ALA A 6 -23.05 -4.35 21.67
N PRO A 7 -22.72 -3.35 20.82
CA PRO A 7 -22.32 -3.62 19.46
C PRO A 7 -21.16 -4.59 19.49
N GLU A 8 -21.31 -5.76 18.84
CA GLU A 8 -20.22 -6.72 18.69
C GLU A 8 -19.06 -5.99 18.05
N ASN A 9 -17.90 -6.00 18.71
CA ASN A 9 -16.68 -5.42 18.14
C ASN A 9 -16.37 -6.17 16.84
N LEU A 10 -16.65 -5.55 15.70
CA LEU A 10 -16.43 -6.12 14.37
C LEU A 10 -14.96 -6.50 14.15
N VAL A 11 -14.06 -5.76 14.79
CA VAL A 11 -12.61 -6.02 14.76
C VAL A 11 -12.00 -5.74 16.14
N GLU A 12 -11.02 -6.53 16.50
CA GLU A 12 -10.25 -6.41 17.73
C GLU A 12 -8.79 -6.09 17.39
N VAL A 13 -8.17 -5.12 18.08
CA VAL A 13 -6.72 -4.91 18.02
C VAL A 13 -6.06 -5.99 18.89
N ILE A 14 -5.39 -6.93 18.26
CA ILE A 14 -4.71 -8.03 18.97
C ILE A 14 -3.22 -7.76 19.20
N SER A 15 -2.64 -6.78 18.50
CA SER A 15 -1.26 -6.34 18.69
C SER A 15 -1.04 -4.94 18.11
N THR A 16 -0.15 -4.18 18.76
CA THR A 16 0.42 -2.94 18.25
C THR A 16 1.94 -3.01 18.29
N VAL A 17 2.59 -2.55 17.22
CA VAL A 17 4.05 -2.50 17.14
C VAL A 17 4.47 -1.07 16.82
N PRO A 18 4.82 -0.26 17.84
CA PRO A 18 5.30 1.10 17.64
C PRO A 18 6.74 1.09 17.10
N ALA A 19 7.05 2.02 16.21
CA ALA A 19 8.43 2.29 15.83
C ALA A 19 9.17 3.02 16.96
N LYS A 20 10.50 2.85 16.95
CA LYS A 20 11.36 3.63 17.86
C LYS A 20 11.44 5.07 17.38
N SER A 21 11.48 6.01 18.33
CA SER A 21 11.72 7.45 18.02
C SER A 21 12.94 7.63 17.10
N PRO A 22 12.90 8.52 16.10
CA PRO A 22 11.86 9.53 15.85
C PRO A 22 10.72 9.06 14.91
N ASP A 23 10.75 7.84 14.38
CA ASP A 23 9.71 7.28 13.52
C ASP A 23 8.44 7.00 14.39
N ARG A 24 7.41 7.81 14.22
CA ARG A 24 6.13 7.73 14.96
C ARG A 24 5.15 6.74 14.32
N THR A 25 5.65 5.79 13.53
CA THR A 25 4.85 4.74 12.89
C THR A 25 4.34 3.74 13.92
N ILE A 26 3.08 3.38 13.85
CA ILE A 26 2.47 2.30 14.65
C ILE A 26 1.81 1.31 13.71
N LYS A 27 2.23 0.05 13.77
CA LYS A 27 1.54 -1.03 13.09
C LYS A 27 0.52 -1.67 14.02
N TYR A 28 -0.70 -1.81 13.55
CA TYR A 28 -1.81 -2.50 14.20
C TYR A 28 -2.05 -3.84 13.52
N VAL A 29 -2.29 -4.87 14.32
CA VAL A 29 -2.79 -6.15 13.86
C VAL A 29 -4.21 -6.31 14.39
N PHE A 30 -5.14 -6.47 13.46
CA PHE A 30 -6.56 -6.66 13.75
C PHE A 30 -6.98 -8.10 13.55
N LYS A 31 -7.97 -8.54 14.32
CA LYS A 31 -8.68 -9.79 14.16
C LYS A 31 -10.16 -9.52 14.00
N THR A 32 -10.79 -10.12 13.02
CA THR A 32 -12.23 -10.07 12.79
C THR A 32 -12.98 -11.11 13.60
N SER A 33 -14.29 -11.01 13.72
CA SER A 33 -15.13 -11.95 14.47
C SER A 33 -15.03 -13.40 13.96
N ASP A 34 -14.77 -13.61 12.66
CA ASP A 34 -14.54 -14.93 12.06
C ASP A 34 -13.09 -15.40 12.14
N GLY A 35 -12.22 -14.64 12.82
CA GLY A 35 -10.82 -15.01 13.07
C GLY A 35 -9.82 -14.61 11.97
N ALA A 36 -10.25 -13.98 10.88
CA ALA A 36 -9.35 -13.46 9.88
C ALA A 36 -8.50 -12.30 10.46
N THR A 37 -7.25 -12.19 10.01
CA THR A 37 -6.35 -11.14 10.48
C THR A 37 -5.89 -10.24 9.35
N PHE A 38 -5.68 -8.96 9.66
CA PHE A 38 -5.17 -7.96 8.74
C PHE A 38 -4.40 -6.88 9.50
N GLU A 39 -3.70 -6.03 8.78
CA GLU A 39 -2.86 -4.98 9.38
C GLU A 39 -3.28 -3.59 8.88
N ALA A 40 -3.09 -2.59 9.74
CA ALA A 40 -3.07 -1.19 9.34
C ALA A 40 -1.82 -0.52 9.92
N VAL A 41 -1.39 0.57 9.29
CA VAL A 41 -0.24 1.34 9.75
C VAL A 41 -0.61 2.80 9.88
N GLN A 42 -0.47 3.33 11.09
CA GLN A 42 -0.48 4.76 11.37
C GLN A 42 0.89 5.32 11.00
N LEU A 43 0.92 6.37 10.20
CA LEU A 43 2.12 7.04 9.73
C LEU A 43 2.10 8.51 10.15
N TRP A 44 3.26 9.03 10.55
CA TRP A 44 3.44 10.46 10.81
C TRP A 44 3.84 11.19 9.53
N GLU A 45 3.06 12.19 9.14
CA GLU A 45 3.32 13.06 7.99
C GLU A 45 3.97 14.36 8.50
N GLY A 46 5.28 14.27 8.79
CA GLY A 46 6.06 15.30 9.48
C GLY A 46 5.90 16.70 8.90
N ASP A 47 5.97 16.84 7.58
CA ASP A 47 5.84 18.12 6.88
C ASP A 47 4.46 18.77 7.05
N ARG A 48 3.46 17.99 7.45
CA ARG A 48 2.07 18.44 7.63
C ARG A 48 1.64 18.53 9.10
N GLY A 49 2.45 18.03 10.02
CA GLY A 49 2.05 17.93 11.43
C GLY A 49 0.80 17.06 11.63
N ALA A 50 0.67 15.96 10.88
CA ALA A 50 -0.56 15.20 10.77
C ALA A 50 -0.27 13.69 10.68
N TYR A 51 -1.32 12.88 10.75
CA TYR A 51 -1.22 11.42 10.59
C TYR A 51 -1.94 10.94 9.33
N SER A 52 -1.50 9.80 8.83
CA SER A 52 -2.20 9.03 7.80
C SER A 52 -2.31 7.56 8.20
N VAL A 53 -3.20 6.82 7.53
CA VAL A 53 -3.36 5.38 7.73
C VAL A 53 -3.16 4.66 6.42
N CYS A 54 -2.19 3.73 6.39
CA CYS A 54 -2.10 2.71 5.36
C CYS A 54 -3.02 1.55 5.74
N MET A 55 -4.15 1.40 5.05
CA MET A 55 -5.23 0.48 5.39
C MET A 55 -5.27 -0.73 4.46
N SER A 56 -5.51 -1.93 5.02
CA SER A 56 -5.71 -3.15 4.26
C SER A 56 -7.09 -3.18 3.61
N ALA A 57 -7.16 -3.79 2.43
CA ALA A 57 -8.41 -4.07 1.73
C ALA A 57 -8.85 -5.54 1.89
N GLN A 58 -7.94 -6.44 2.25
CA GLN A 58 -8.17 -7.88 2.33
C GLN A 58 -7.44 -8.48 3.54
N ALA A 59 -7.87 -9.64 3.99
CA ALA A 59 -7.10 -10.54 4.82
C ALA A 59 -6.30 -11.46 3.90
N GLY A 60 -5.00 -11.17 3.74
CA GLY A 60 -4.13 -11.77 2.73
C GLY A 60 -4.32 -11.18 1.32
N CYS A 61 -3.61 -11.73 0.32
CA CYS A 61 -3.62 -11.21 -1.06
C CYS A 61 -3.44 -12.33 -2.08
N ARG A 62 -4.19 -12.25 -3.22
CA ARG A 62 -4.13 -13.26 -4.30
C ARG A 62 -3.06 -12.96 -5.36
N TYR A 63 -2.51 -11.75 -5.40
CA TYR A 63 -1.70 -11.34 -6.54
C TYR A 63 -0.30 -11.94 -6.58
N GLY A 64 0.28 -12.28 -5.42
CA GLY A 64 1.56 -12.98 -5.36
C GLY A 64 2.75 -12.11 -5.76
N CYS A 65 2.69 -10.79 -5.50
CA CYS A 65 3.77 -9.86 -5.83
C CYS A 65 5.06 -10.27 -5.12
N THR A 66 6.16 -10.42 -5.86
CA THR A 66 7.44 -10.95 -5.34
C THR A 66 8.17 -9.96 -4.44
N HIS A 67 7.80 -8.68 -4.47
CA HIS A 67 8.31 -7.65 -3.57
C HIS A 67 7.52 -7.53 -2.25
N CYS A 68 6.46 -8.34 -2.05
CA CYS A 68 5.53 -8.16 -0.94
C CYS A 68 5.58 -9.33 0.05
N ALA A 69 5.71 -9.02 1.32
CA ALA A 69 5.79 -10.00 2.41
C ALA A 69 4.53 -10.85 2.56
N THR A 70 3.36 -10.33 2.19
CA THR A 70 2.10 -11.08 2.20
C THR A 70 2.16 -12.31 1.29
N THR A 71 2.93 -12.26 0.18
CA THR A 71 3.12 -13.40 -0.73
C THR A 71 3.81 -14.59 -0.04
N PHE A 72 4.72 -14.30 0.88
CA PHE A 72 5.52 -15.29 1.60
C PHE A 72 4.95 -15.63 2.98
N ALA A 73 3.77 -15.09 3.32
CA ALA A 73 3.04 -15.46 4.52
C ALA A 73 2.45 -16.88 4.38
N ARG A 74 2.28 -17.58 5.52
CA ARG A 74 1.71 -18.94 5.55
C ARG A 74 0.26 -18.98 5.04
N THR A 75 -0.47 -17.88 5.20
CA THR A 75 -1.86 -17.75 4.74
C THR A 75 -1.94 -16.61 3.72
N PRO A 76 -1.78 -16.92 2.42
CA PRO A 76 -1.63 -15.87 1.40
C PRO A 76 -2.93 -15.09 1.15
N PHE A 77 -4.09 -15.73 1.20
CA PHE A 77 -5.39 -15.08 1.03
C PHE A 77 -6.48 -15.82 1.80
N VAL A 78 -7.24 -15.08 2.60
CA VAL A 78 -8.43 -15.58 3.33
C VAL A 78 -9.69 -15.07 2.65
N ARG A 79 -9.92 -13.75 2.69
CA ARG A 79 -11.11 -13.11 2.12
C ARG A 79 -10.93 -11.58 1.93
N ASN A 80 -11.89 -10.99 1.28
CA ASN A 80 -12.07 -9.54 1.28
C ASN A 80 -12.55 -9.08 2.66
N LEU A 81 -12.08 -7.89 3.10
CA LEU A 81 -12.62 -7.23 4.29
C LEU A 81 -13.97 -6.61 3.95
N GLN A 82 -14.90 -6.66 4.90
CA GLN A 82 -16.19 -5.98 4.81
C GLN A 82 -15.99 -4.47 5.02
N ALA A 83 -16.87 -3.65 4.45
CA ALA A 83 -16.78 -2.20 4.62
C ALA A 83 -16.81 -1.77 6.09
N GLN A 84 -17.66 -2.42 6.90
CA GLN A 84 -17.78 -2.13 8.33
C GLN A 84 -16.51 -2.49 9.13
N GLU A 85 -15.83 -3.59 8.76
CA GLU A 85 -14.55 -3.98 9.37
C GLU A 85 -13.46 -2.95 9.08
N ILE A 86 -13.40 -2.44 7.84
CA ILE A 86 -12.47 -1.39 7.43
C ILE A 86 -12.75 -0.10 8.22
N VAL A 87 -14.00 0.32 8.31
CA VAL A 87 -14.39 1.54 9.05
C VAL A 87 -14.05 1.40 10.52
N ALA A 88 -14.42 0.27 11.16
CA ALA A 88 -14.14 0.03 12.58
C ALA A 88 -12.62 0.03 12.88
N ALA A 89 -11.79 -0.49 11.98
CA ALA A 89 -10.34 -0.42 12.13
C ALA A 89 -9.82 1.03 12.02
N VAL A 90 -10.33 1.82 11.07
CA VAL A 90 -9.96 3.24 10.94
C VAL A 90 -10.37 4.03 12.18
N GLU A 91 -11.56 3.78 12.75
CA GLU A 91 -12.02 4.42 13.99
C GLU A 91 -11.10 4.12 15.17
N GLN A 92 -10.63 2.87 15.32
CA GLN A 92 -9.72 2.51 16.40
C GLN A 92 -8.35 3.19 16.24
N VAL A 93 -7.84 3.33 15.01
CA VAL A 93 -6.60 4.08 14.75
C VAL A 93 -6.81 5.57 14.99
N GLU A 94 -7.96 6.13 14.59
CA GLU A 94 -8.29 7.53 14.74
C GLU A 94 -8.36 7.95 16.22
N VAL A 95 -8.89 7.11 17.10
CA VAL A 95 -8.87 7.35 18.57
C VAL A 95 -7.43 7.56 19.06
N ASN A 96 -6.48 6.75 18.58
CA ASN A 96 -5.08 6.87 18.96
C ASN A 96 -4.44 8.13 18.35
N VAL A 97 -4.76 8.46 17.10
CA VAL A 97 -4.30 9.69 16.44
C VAL A 97 -4.77 10.94 17.18
N ARG A 98 -6.01 10.98 17.67
CA ARG A 98 -6.53 12.08 18.49
C ARG A 98 -5.80 12.20 19.83
N ALA A 99 -5.45 11.07 20.46
CA ALA A 99 -4.66 11.09 21.69
C ALA A 99 -3.27 11.69 21.47
N GLU A 100 -2.68 11.50 20.27
CA GLU A 100 -1.42 12.10 19.83
C GLU A 100 -1.56 13.59 19.38
N GLN A 101 -2.76 14.16 19.50
CA GLN A 101 -3.08 15.57 19.17
C GLN A 101 -2.83 15.96 17.71
N GLY A 102 -2.97 15.02 16.78
CA GLY A 102 -2.84 15.29 15.35
C GLY A 102 -4.13 14.96 14.57
N PRO A 103 -4.37 15.61 13.42
CA PRO A 103 -5.46 15.21 12.54
C PRO A 103 -5.09 13.97 11.73
N LEU A 104 -6.08 13.12 11.46
CA LEU A 104 -5.96 12.07 10.44
C LEU A 104 -6.31 12.70 9.08
N VAL A 105 -5.29 12.93 8.24
CA VAL A 105 -5.47 13.65 6.98
C VAL A 105 -5.92 12.75 5.84
N TRP A 106 -5.44 11.50 5.76
CA TRP A 106 -5.93 10.55 4.76
C TRP A 106 -5.83 9.09 5.20
N VAL A 107 -6.69 8.29 4.57
CA VAL A 107 -6.59 6.83 4.56
C VAL A 107 -6.14 6.40 3.16
N ASP A 108 -5.02 5.67 3.06
CA ASP A 108 -4.54 5.06 1.81
C ASP A 108 -4.77 3.55 1.84
N PHE A 109 -5.55 3.04 0.91
CA PHE A 109 -5.74 1.60 0.73
C PHE A 109 -4.52 0.99 0.03
N ALA A 110 -3.39 0.96 0.74
CA ALA A 110 -2.10 0.46 0.28
C ALA A 110 -1.54 -0.67 1.17
N GLY A 111 -2.34 -1.18 2.11
CA GLY A 111 -1.96 -2.24 3.04
C GLY A 111 -2.03 -3.64 2.43
N VAL A 112 -2.48 -4.62 3.22
CA VAL A 112 -2.63 -6.01 2.76
C VAL A 112 -3.80 -6.13 1.79
N GLY A 113 -3.57 -6.83 0.67
CA GLY A 113 -4.55 -6.96 -0.40
C GLY A 113 -4.46 -5.82 -1.43
N ASP A 114 -5.27 -5.93 -2.47
CA ASP A 114 -5.38 -4.92 -3.51
C ASP A 114 -6.80 -4.35 -3.52
N ALA A 115 -6.90 -3.02 -3.50
CA ALA A 115 -8.18 -2.33 -3.43
C ALA A 115 -9.10 -2.64 -4.63
N ALA A 116 -8.54 -2.87 -5.83
CA ALA A 116 -9.30 -3.26 -7.02
C ALA A 116 -10.03 -4.59 -6.83
N ALA A 117 -9.41 -5.53 -6.08
CA ALA A 117 -10.00 -6.85 -5.83
C ALA A 117 -11.13 -6.82 -4.79
N ASN A 118 -11.25 -5.72 -4.03
CA ASN A 118 -12.30 -5.50 -3.02
C ASN A 118 -13.03 -4.17 -3.23
N TRP A 119 -13.18 -3.73 -4.47
CA TRP A 119 -13.61 -2.37 -4.81
C TRP A 119 -14.95 -1.96 -4.20
N ALA A 120 -15.93 -2.85 -4.15
CA ALA A 120 -17.24 -2.53 -3.59
C ALA A 120 -17.17 -2.16 -2.10
N HIS A 121 -16.47 -2.95 -1.28
CA HIS A 121 -16.32 -2.66 0.15
C HIS A 121 -15.38 -1.49 0.40
N VAL A 122 -14.30 -1.34 -0.38
CA VAL A 122 -13.41 -0.18 -0.32
C VAL A 122 -14.18 1.11 -0.59
N THR A 123 -14.99 1.14 -1.63
CA THR A 123 -15.83 2.31 -1.96
C THR A 123 -16.84 2.63 -0.86
N SER A 124 -17.52 1.60 -0.33
CA SER A 124 -18.48 1.78 0.77
C SER A 124 -17.79 2.31 2.04
N ALA A 125 -16.65 1.73 2.42
CA ALA A 125 -15.87 2.18 3.56
C ALA A 125 -15.37 3.62 3.37
N ALA A 126 -14.82 3.93 2.20
CA ALA A 126 -14.30 5.26 1.89
C ALA A 126 -15.37 6.36 2.00
N ARG A 127 -16.58 6.09 1.50
CA ARG A 127 -17.72 7.02 1.64
C ARG A 127 -18.10 7.23 3.11
N THR A 128 -18.07 6.16 3.92
CA THR A 128 -18.35 6.27 5.36
C THR A 128 -17.26 7.03 6.08
N ILE A 129 -15.98 6.75 5.80
CA ILE A 129 -14.82 7.43 6.39
C ILE A 129 -14.89 8.94 6.14
N THR A 130 -15.11 9.34 4.89
CA THR A 130 -15.20 10.78 4.54
C THR A 130 -16.50 11.42 5.02
N GLY A 131 -17.64 10.72 4.93
CA GLY A 131 -18.94 11.23 5.38
C GLY A 131 -19.04 11.38 6.89
N ARG A 132 -18.25 10.65 7.68
CA ARG A 132 -18.16 10.77 9.14
C ARG A 132 -16.94 11.59 9.57
N GLU A 133 -16.22 12.21 8.63
CA GLU A 133 -15.05 13.06 8.87
C GLU A 133 -13.94 12.35 9.67
N LEU A 134 -13.82 11.02 9.56
CA LEU A 134 -12.73 10.27 10.18
C LEU A 134 -11.38 10.57 9.52
N ALA A 135 -11.39 10.89 8.23
CA ALA A 135 -10.23 11.41 7.48
C ALA A 135 -10.71 12.37 6.38
N HIS A 136 -9.86 13.32 6.01
CA HIS A 136 -10.18 14.31 4.97
C HIS A 136 -10.13 13.75 3.56
N GLU A 137 -9.19 12.84 3.29
CA GLU A 137 -8.96 12.26 1.97
C GLU A 137 -8.89 10.73 2.02
N VAL A 138 -9.28 10.12 0.91
CA VAL A 138 -9.04 8.71 0.65
C VAL A 138 -8.17 8.56 -0.58
N LYS A 139 -7.11 7.74 -0.46
CA LYS A 139 -6.20 7.37 -1.55
C LYS A 139 -6.31 5.86 -1.79
N VAL A 140 -6.07 5.45 -3.03
CA VAL A 140 -6.15 4.04 -3.41
C VAL A 140 -4.91 3.63 -4.19
N THR A 141 -4.23 2.62 -3.67
CA THR A 141 -3.08 1.98 -4.31
C THR A 141 -3.51 0.63 -4.89
N SER A 142 -3.14 0.36 -6.12
CA SER A 142 -3.47 -0.90 -6.81
C SER A 142 -2.44 -1.24 -7.88
N ILE A 143 -2.34 -2.54 -8.21
CA ILE A 143 -1.68 -2.97 -9.45
C ILE A 143 -2.45 -2.49 -10.70
N ALA A 144 -3.66 -1.96 -10.48
CA ALA A 144 -4.56 -1.36 -11.46
C ALA A 144 -4.85 -2.26 -12.67
N PRO A 145 -5.51 -3.42 -12.45
CA PRO A 145 -5.86 -4.32 -13.54
C PRO A 145 -6.75 -3.62 -14.58
N GLN A 146 -6.50 -3.94 -15.86
CA GLN A 146 -7.18 -3.31 -16.99
C GLN A 146 -8.71 -3.29 -16.85
N ALA A 147 -9.29 -4.44 -16.45
CA ALA A 147 -10.74 -4.57 -16.30
C ALA A 147 -11.30 -3.64 -15.21
N TRP A 148 -10.58 -3.50 -14.09
CA TRP A 148 -10.98 -2.60 -13.02
C TRP A 148 -10.86 -1.13 -13.44
N VAL A 149 -9.76 -0.72 -14.07
CA VAL A 149 -9.60 0.66 -14.55
C VAL A 149 -10.69 1.02 -15.54
N ARG A 150 -11.04 0.14 -16.50
CA ARG A 150 -12.18 0.34 -17.39
C ARG A 150 -13.49 0.57 -16.63
N SER A 151 -13.67 -0.07 -15.48
CA SER A 151 -14.88 0.14 -14.67
C SER A 151 -14.92 1.51 -14.00
N LEU A 152 -13.76 2.11 -13.68
CA LEU A 152 -13.65 3.45 -13.10
C LEU A 152 -14.03 4.55 -14.10
N LEU A 153 -13.90 4.30 -15.40
CA LEU A 153 -14.21 5.25 -16.46
C LEU A 153 -15.70 5.36 -16.77
N LYS A 154 -16.53 4.55 -16.13
CA LYS A 154 -17.98 4.61 -16.29
C LYS A 154 -18.56 5.84 -15.58
N PRO A 155 -19.66 6.44 -16.10
CA PRO A 155 -20.33 7.55 -15.43
C PRO A 155 -20.78 7.18 -14.02
N GLN A 156 -20.79 8.18 -13.13
CA GLN A 156 -21.31 8.07 -11.74
C GLN A 156 -20.57 7.07 -10.82
N VAL A 157 -19.40 6.58 -11.21
CA VAL A 157 -18.56 5.77 -10.31
C VAL A 157 -17.92 6.70 -9.26
N TRP A 158 -17.95 6.28 -8.01
CA TRP A 158 -17.19 6.97 -6.98
C TRP A 158 -15.69 6.81 -7.22
N LEU A 159 -14.94 7.88 -7.07
CA LEU A 159 -13.49 7.90 -7.23
C LEU A 159 -12.83 8.50 -5.97
N PRO A 160 -11.70 7.96 -5.51
CA PRO A 160 -10.92 8.52 -4.40
C PRO A 160 -10.32 9.88 -4.76
N ASN A 161 -9.73 10.56 -3.78
CA ASN A 161 -9.03 11.83 -4.01
C ASN A 161 -7.78 11.63 -4.88
N ARG A 162 -7.13 10.45 -4.81
CA ARG A 162 -5.93 10.12 -5.57
C ARG A 162 -5.79 8.62 -5.78
N PHE A 163 -5.24 8.25 -6.93
CA PHE A 163 -4.78 6.89 -7.21
C PHE A 163 -3.25 6.80 -7.15
N MET A 164 -2.75 5.62 -6.77
CA MET A 164 -1.37 5.22 -7.01
C MET A 164 -1.38 3.87 -7.73
N PHE A 165 -0.86 3.83 -8.96
CA PHE A 165 -0.83 2.64 -9.79
C PHE A 165 0.57 2.04 -9.82
N SER A 166 0.67 0.75 -9.52
CA SER A 166 1.94 0.00 -9.43
C SER A 166 2.41 -0.40 -10.82
N LEU A 167 3.40 0.31 -11.37
CA LEU A 167 3.97 0.03 -12.68
C LEU A 167 5.04 -1.08 -12.61
N HIS A 168 6.12 -0.86 -11.87
CA HIS A 168 7.19 -1.80 -11.48
C HIS A 168 7.93 -2.53 -12.61
N GLY A 169 7.70 -2.18 -13.88
CA GLY A 169 8.39 -2.71 -15.05
C GLY A 169 8.04 -1.93 -16.29
N ALA A 170 8.95 -1.85 -17.25
CA ALA A 170 8.77 -1.14 -18.51
C ALA A 170 8.08 -2.00 -19.58
N ASP A 171 8.13 -3.32 -19.46
CA ASP A 171 7.46 -4.28 -20.32
C ASP A 171 6.73 -5.37 -19.52
N ALA A 172 5.98 -6.22 -20.21
CA ALA A 172 5.19 -7.28 -19.61
C ALA A 172 6.05 -8.33 -18.88
N ALA A 173 7.22 -8.67 -19.41
CA ALA A 173 8.08 -9.70 -18.84
C ALA A 173 8.71 -9.18 -17.54
N GLN A 174 9.28 -7.98 -17.57
CA GLN A 174 9.89 -7.33 -16.42
C GLN A 174 8.85 -7.08 -15.31
N ARG A 175 7.68 -6.53 -15.66
CA ARG A 175 6.61 -6.26 -14.71
C ARG A 175 6.12 -7.51 -14.01
N ARG A 176 6.00 -8.65 -14.73
CA ARG A 176 5.55 -9.93 -14.15
C ARG A 176 6.54 -10.59 -13.22
N VAL A 177 7.82 -10.25 -13.29
CA VAL A 177 8.78 -10.68 -12.25
C VAL A 177 8.43 -10.06 -10.91
N VAL A 178 7.99 -8.81 -10.89
CA VAL A 178 7.62 -8.08 -9.67
C VAL A 178 6.15 -8.31 -9.29
N ILE A 179 5.26 -8.33 -10.28
CA ILE A 179 3.81 -8.55 -10.11
C ILE A 179 3.38 -9.68 -11.07
N PRO A 180 3.40 -10.95 -10.66
CA PRO A 180 3.17 -12.09 -11.56
C PRO A 180 1.85 -12.07 -12.34
N ARG A 181 0.83 -11.41 -11.80
CA ARG A 181 -0.51 -11.30 -12.40
C ARG A 181 -0.79 -9.93 -13.03
N ALA A 182 0.26 -9.16 -13.33
CA ALA A 182 0.09 -7.85 -13.95
C ALA A 182 -0.21 -7.95 -15.45
N ASP A 183 -1.03 -7.00 -15.90
CA ASP A 183 -1.23 -6.72 -17.32
C ASP A 183 0.04 -6.08 -17.94
N ASP A 184 0.13 -6.08 -19.26
CA ASP A 184 1.19 -5.41 -20.00
C ASP A 184 1.15 -3.89 -19.77
N PRO A 185 2.28 -3.23 -19.42
CA PRO A 185 2.35 -1.78 -19.30
C PRO A 185 1.85 -1.03 -20.53
N ALA A 186 2.19 -1.50 -21.74
CA ALA A 186 1.75 -0.88 -22.99
C ALA A 186 0.23 -0.93 -23.17
N ALA A 187 -0.44 -1.95 -22.62
CA ALA A 187 -1.89 -2.08 -22.68
C ALA A 187 -2.62 -1.27 -21.60
N VAL A 188 -2.00 -1.06 -20.42
CA VAL A 188 -2.68 -0.38 -19.30
C VAL A 188 -2.40 1.10 -19.23
N LEU A 189 -1.23 1.59 -19.64
CA LEU A 189 -0.87 3.02 -19.54
C LEU A 189 -1.84 3.96 -20.26
N PRO A 190 -2.36 3.66 -21.45
CA PRO A 190 -3.39 4.51 -22.09
C PRO A 190 -4.65 4.64 -21.23
N LEU A 191 -5.09 3.54 -20.59
CA LEU A 191 -6.25 3.55 -19.69
C LEU A 191 -5.95 4.31 -18.39
N TRP A 192 -4.75 4.14 -17.85
CA TRP A 192 -4.32 4.86 -16.65
C TRP A 192 -4.23 6.36 -16.90
N ALA A 193 -3.75 6.77 -18.09
CA ALA A 193 -3.76 8.17 -18.51
C ALA A 193 -5.18 8.73 -18.63
N THR A 194 -6.15 7.95 -19.12
CA THR A 194 -7.57 8.36 -19.12
C THR A 194 -8.12 8.47 -17.70
N ALA A 195 -7.74 7.57 -16.78
CA ALA A 195 -8.14 7.70 -15.39
C ALA A 195 -7.51 8.94 -14.72
N ALA A 196 -6.31 9.34 -15.14
CA ALA A 196 -5.64 10.53 -14.66
C ALA A 196 -6.35 11.85 -15.04
N ASP A 197 -7.16 11.84 -16.09
CA ASP A 197 -8.05 12.98 -16.44
C ASP A 197 -9.20 13.15 -15.43
N LEU A 198 -9.53 12.09 -14.69
CA LEU A 198 -10.63 12.10 -13.71
C LEU A 198 -10.14 12.43 -12.29
N ARG A 199 -8.99 11.90 -11.90
CA ARG A 199 -8.38 12.08 -10.59
C ARG A 199 -6.85 12.00 -10.69
N PRO A 200 -6.08 12.71 -9.84
CA PRO A 200 -4.64 12.61 -9.83
C PRO A 200 -4.17 11.15 -9.69
N VAL A 201 -3.30 10.71 -10.58
CA VAL A 201 -2.68 9.39 -10.57
C VAL A 201 -1.17 9.52 -10.37
N VAL A 202 -0.64 8.82 -9.38
CA VAL A 202 0.80 8.60 -9.16
C VAL A 202 1.16 7.27 -9.80
N LEU A 203 2.19 7.23 -10.63
CA LEU A 203 2.81 5.97 -11.03
C LEU A 203 3.87 5.58 -10.00
N ASN A 204 3.77 4.39 -9.41
CA ASN A 204 4.76 3.88 -8.47
C ASN A 204 5.63 2.82 -9.12
N TYR A 205 6.95 2.95 -8.94
CA TYR A 205 7.95 2.04 -9.46
C TYR A 205 8.92 1.66 -8.34
N VAL A 206 8.88 0.39 -7.89
CA VAL A 206 9.80 -0.11 -6.88
C VAL A 206 11.16 -0.39 -7.50
N LEU A 207 12.23 0.12 -6.87
CA LEU A 207 13.60 0.00 -7.35
C LEU A 207 14.25 -1.27 -6.80
N CYS A 208 14.48 -2.25 -7.66
CA CYS A 208 15.20 -3.47 -7.30
C CYS A 208 16.25 -3.79 -8.38
N GLU A 209 17.17 -4.69 -8.06
CA GLU A 209 18.26 -5.08 -8.96
C GLU A 209 17.75 -5.54 -10.34
N HIS A 210 16.54 -6.14 -10.38
CA HIS A 210 15.93 -6.69 -11.59
C HIS A 210 15.48 -5.61 -12.60
N ASN A 211 15.18 -4.39 -12.16
CA ASN A 211 14.51 -3.37 -12.99
C ASN A 211 15.19 -1.99 -12.96
N THR A 212 16.49 -1.93 -12.65
CA THR A 212 17.26 -0.68 -12.56
C THR A 212 18.58 -0.72 -13.37
N ARG A 213 18.68 -1.61 -14.35
CA ARG A 213 19.81 -1.70 -15.25
C ARG A 213 19.77 -0.57 -16.29
N PRO A 214 20.87 -0.29 -17.04
CA PRO A 214 20.86 0.74 -18.08
C PRO A 214 19.80 0.54 -19.15
N GLU A 215 19.58 -0.71 -19.57
CA GLU A 215 18.51 -1.07 -20.53
C GLU A 215 17.12 -0.82 -19.98
N ASP A 216 16.89 -1.03 -18.67
CA ASP A 216 15.63 -0.78 -18.00
C ASP A 216 15.30 0.71 -17.93
N GLU A 217 16.34 1.54 -17.72
CA GLU A 217 16.23 3.00 -17.74
C GLU A 217 15.81 3.52 -19.11
N ALA A 218 16.44 3.02 -20.20
CA ALA A 218 16.06 3.39 -21.56
C ALA A 218 14.63 2.96 -21.87
N ALA A 219 14.28 1.70 -21.60
CA ALA A 219 12.94 1.16 -21.85
C ALA A 219 11.85 1.91 -21.07
N LEU A 220 12.10 2.26 -19.80
CA LEU A 220 11.15 3.01 -19.00
C LEU A 220 11.00 4.45 -19.50
N THR A 221 12.10 5.09 -19.93
CA THR A 221 12.06 6.42 -20.54
C THR A 221 11.23 6.42 -21.81
N ASP A 222 11.47 5.47 -22.73
CA ASP A 222 10.72 5.35 -23.98
C ASP A 222 9.24 5.10 -23.74
N LEU A 223 8.92 4.22 -22.78
CA LEU A 223 7.54 3.90 -22.41
C LEU A 223 6.79 5.11 -21.85
N LEU A 224 7.44 5.95 -21.03
CA LEU A 224 6.77 7.02 -20.31
C LEU A 224 6.79 8.37 -21.05
N THR A 225 7.70 8.58 -21.98
CA THR A 225 7.82 9.85 -22.73
C THR A 225 6.49 10.31 -23.36
N PRO A 226 5.66 9.42 -23.98
CA PRO A 226 4.37 9.84 -24.55
C PRO A 226 3.34 10.35 -23.54
N TYR A 227 3.58 10.14 -22.25
CA TYR A 227 2.63 10.48 -21.18
C TYR A 227 3.09 11.68 -20.33
N ALA A 228 4.02 12.49 -20.82
CA ALA A 228 4.47 13.70 -20.14
C ALA A 228 3.30 14.61 -19.75
N GLY A 229 3.26 15.04 -18.48
CA GLY A 229 2.19 15.89 -17.95
C GLY A 229 0.83 15.19 -17.71
N ARG A 230 0.68 13.90 -18.04
CA ARG A 230 -0.59 13.16 -17.86
C ARG A 230 -0.78 12.64 -16.43
N PHE A 231 0.30 12.32 -15.75
CA PHE A 231 0.30 11.80 -14.39
C PHE A 231 0.81 12.83 -13.40
N LEU A 232 0.36 12.73 -12.13
CA LEU A 232 0.79 13.65 -11.08
C LEU A 232 2.30 13.59 -10.88
N LEU A 233 2.86 12.38 -10.78
CA LEU A 233 4.30 12.14 -10.69
C LEU A 233 4.63 10.65 -10.93
N LEU A 234 5.89 10.39 -11.24
CA LEU A 234 6.53 9.09 -11.15
C LEU A 234 7.22 8.97 -9.79
N ARG A 235 6.72 8.09 -8.93
CA ARG A 235 7.29 7.79 -7.61
C ARG A 235 8.24 6.61 -7.73
N LEU A 236 9.51 6.84 -7.53
CA LEU A 236 10.55 5.84 -7.47
C LEU A 236 10.74 5.42 -6.01
N SER A 237 10.32 4.21 -5.67
CA SER A 237 10.30 3.73 -4.29
C SER A 237 11.44 2.76 -4.04
N SER A 238 12.27 3.00 -3.03
CA SER A 238 13.30 2.05 -2.60
C SER A 238 12.67 0.71 -2.22
N PHE A 239 13.27 -0.39 -2.67
CA PHE A 239 12.82 -1.73 -2.29
C PHE A 239 13.10 -2.00 -0.80
N ASN A 240 12.08 -2.41 -0.08
CA ASN A 240 12.22 -2.88 1.29
C ASN A 240 12.45 -4.40 1.28
N PRO A 241 13.59 -4.91 1.78
CA PRO A 241 13.86 -6.34 1.78
C PRO A 241 12.76 -7.15 2.49
N VAL A 242 12.37 -8.23 1.85
CA VAL A 242 11.32 -9.15 2.31
C VAL A 242 11.90 -10.55 2.41
N GLN A 243 11.73 -11.21 3.55
CA GLN A 243 12.18 -12.58 3.73
C GLN A 243 11.42 -13.52 2.78
N GLY A 244 12.16 -14.33 2.03
CA GLY A 244 11.62 -15.24 1.02
C GLY A 244 11.51 -14.62 -0.38
N SER A 245 11.63 -13.29 -0.53
CA SER A 245 11.65 -12.64 -1.83
C SER A 245 12.91 -13.01 -2.63
N PRO A 246 12.79 -13.32 -3.93
CA PRO A 246 13.95 -13.47 -4.81
C PRO A 246 14.58 -12.12 -5.18
N LEU A 247 13.86 -11.01 -4.98
CA LEU A 247 14.33 -9.68 -5.34
C LEU A 247 15.37 -9.16 -4.34
N ARG A 248 16.26 -8.29 -4.83
CA ARG A 248 17.30 -7.60 -4.04
C ARG A 248 17.19 -6.09 -4.23
N PRO A 249 17.60 -5.29 -3.22
CA PRO A 249 17.74 -3.85 -3.39
C PRO A 249 18.66 -3.52 -4.57
N SER A 250 18.34 -2.48 -5.29
CA SER A 250 19.20 -2.00 -6.38
C SER A 250 20.48 -1.40 -5.82
N THR A 251 21.61 -1.74 -6.41
CA THR A 251 22.91 -1.07 -6.18
C THR A 251 23.06 0.20 -7.03
N ARG A 252 22.15 0.41 -8.00
CA ARG A 252 22.15 1.53 -8.95
C ARG A 252 21.01 2.52 -8.73
N GLU A 253 20.42 2.51 -7.52
CA GLU A 253 19.23 3.32 -7.21
C GLU A 253 19.47 4.81 -7.49
N THR A 254 20.57 5.35 -7.00
CA THR A 254 20.91 6.78 -7.15
C THR A 254 21.12 7.18 -8.61
N GLU A 255 21.88 6.40 -9.37
CA GLU A 255 22.14 6.65 -10.79
C GLU A 255 20.84 6.53 -11.61
N PHE A 256 20.01 5.53 -11.33
CA PHE A 256 18.75 5.31 -12.02
C PHE A 256 17.76 6.46 -11.78
N ILE A 257 17.66 6.95 -10.53
CA ILE A 257 16.82 8.11 -10.18
C ILE A 257 17.31 9.36 -10.91
N ALA A 258 18.62 9.63 -10.88
CA ALA A 258 19.22 10.81 -11.53
C ALA A 258 18.99 10.78 -13.05
N ALA A 259 19.19 9.62 -13.66
CA ALA A 259 19.00 9.44 -15.10
C ALA A 259 17.53 9.67 -15.53
N LEU A 260 16.57 9.05 -14.85
CA LEU A 260 15.15 9.27 -15.14
C LEU A 260 14.71 10.72 -14.90
N SER A 261 15.21 11.34 -13.83
CA SER A 261 14.92 12.75 -13.54
C SER A 261 15.42 13.70 -14.62
N SER A 262 16.53 13.37 -15.28
CA SER A 262 17.08 14.17 -16.38
C SER A 262 16.42 13.89 -17.73
N LYS A 263 16.03 12.64 -18.00
CA LYS A 263 15.51 12.20 -19.31
C LYS A 263 14.01 12.39 -19.49
N LEU A 264 13.23 12.22 -18.43
CA LEU A 264 11.76 12.33 -18.46
C LEU A 264 11.32 13.80 -18.42
N THR A 265 11.53 14.52 -19.53
CA THR A 265 11.08 15.90 -19.66
C THR A 265 9.57 16.01 -19.53
N GLY A 266 9.10 16.97 -18.72
CA GLY A 266 7.68 17.18 -18.44
C GLY A 266 7.07 16.21 -17.42
N TRP A 267 7.91 15.41 -16.73
CA TRP A 267 7.53 14.60 -15.59
C TRP A 267 8.03 15.19 -14.27
N THR A 268 7.24 15.05 -13.22
CA THR A 268 7.73 15.14 -11.85
C THR A 268 8.19 13.75 -11.42
N VAL A 269 9.49 13.60 -11.16
CA VAL A 269 10.08 12.37 -10.63
C VAL A 269 10.40 12.57 -9.16
N ALA A 270 9.92 11.70 -8.29
CA ALA A 270 10.11 11.79 -6.84
C ALA A 270 10.65 10.48 -6.27
N HIS A 271 11.70 10.55 -5.46
CA HIS A 271 12.20 9.41 -4.70
C HIS A 271 11.42 9.23 -3.39
N HIS A 272 11.15 7.98 -3.03
CA HIS A 272 10.46 7.64 -1.80
C HIS A 272 11.17 6.53 -1.04
N SER A 273 11.45 6.80 0.23
CA SER A 273 11.92 5.83 1.21
C SER A 273 10.85 5.66 2.28
N SER A 274 10.37 4.43 2.48
CA SER A 274 9.26 4.16 3.40
C SER A 274 9.67 4.31 4.86
N ALA A 275 8.81 4.90 5.68
CA ALA A 275 8.85 4.80 7.14
C ALA A 275 8.53 3.36 7.61
N GLY A 276 8.74 3.05 8.89
CA GLY A 276 8.34 1.78 9.50
C GLY A 276 9.18 0.57 9.13
N ARG A 277 10.35 0.72 8.52
CA ARG A 277 11.23 -0.42 8.14
C ARG A 277 11.63 -1.29 9.33
N ALA A 278 11.92 -0.68 10.47
CA ALA A 278 12.36 -1.38 11.68
C ALA A 278 11.25 -2.24 12.33
N THR A 279 9.98 -1.94 12.04
CA THR A 279 8.81 -2.62 12.60
C THR A 279 8.09 -3.50 11.57
N ALA A 280 8.72 -3.76 10.41
CA ALA A 280 8.09 -4.43 9.29
C ALA A 280 6.71 -3.81 8.91
N ALA A 281 6.64 -2.49 8.97
CA ALA A 281 5.46 -1.68 8.62
C ALA A 281 5.65 -0.90 7.32
N ALA A 282 6.83 -0.93 6.70
CA ALA A 282 7.10 -0.27 5.44
C ALA A 282 6.35 -0.91 4.25
N CYS A 283 6.28 -0.19 3.12
CA CYS A 283 5.66 -0.67 1.90
C CYS A 283 6.15 -2.08 1.51
N GLY A 284 5.24 -3.01 1.26
CA GLY A 284 5.53 -4.40 0.94
C GLY A 284 5.87 -5.29 2.13
N GLN A 285 5.99 -4.79 3.36
CA GLN A 285 6.42 -5.56 4.52
C GLN A 285 5.27 -6.10 5.40
N LEU A 286 4.02 -5.73 5.14
CA LEU A 286 2.86 -6.21 5.90
C LEU A 286 2.56 -7.68 5.58
N ARG A 287 2.29 -8.49 6.60
CA ARG A 287 2.17 -9.96 6.47
C ARG A 287 0.84 -10.55 6.89
N ALA A 288 -0.01 -9.84 7.61
CA ALA A 288 -1.26 -10.36 8.16
C ALA A 288 -1.13 -11.69 8.94
N SER A 289 0.01 -11.99 9.58
CA SER A 289 0.19 -13.22 10.34
C SER A 289 0.69 -12.98 11.77
N ILE A 290 -0.07 -13.49 12.73
CA ILE A 290 0.20 -13.47 14.19
C ILE A 290 1.41 -14.36 14.57
N LEU A 291 1.80 -15.32 13.74
CA LEU A 291 2.68 -16.44 14.08
C LEU A 291 4.17 -16.10 14.27
N GLN A 292 4.58 -14.84 14.16
CA GLN A 292 5.96 -14.43 14.43
C GLN A 292 6.15 -13.61 15.72
N LEU A 293 5.08 -13.30 16.45
CA LEU A 293 5.20 -12.63 17.76
C LEU A 293 5.53 -13.59 18.92
N GLY A 294 5.44 -14.91 18.70
CA GLY A 294 5.67 -15.92 19.71
C GLY A 294 7.09 -16.49 19.84
N THR A 295 8.05 -16.11 18.97
CA THR A 295 9.37 -16.75 18.94
C THR A 295 10.54 -15.85 19.37
N SER A 296 10.30 -14.61 19.80
CA SER A 296 11.37 -13.74 20.32
C SER A 296 11.38 -13.60 21.85
N ALA A 297 10.48 -14.26 22.58
CA ALA A 297 10.46 -14.23 24.05
C ALA A 297 11.32 -15.34 24.72
N ASP A 298 11.71 -16.39 23.99
CA ASP A 298 12.43 -17.54 24.54
C ASP A 298 13.96 -17.54 24.30
N ALA A 299 14.53 -16.43 23.81
CA ALA A 299 15.98 -16.37 23.53
C ALA A 299 16.80 -15.54 24.54
N VAL A 300 16.26 -15.27 25.75
CA VAL A 300 17.01 -14.59 26.80
C VAL A 300 16.84 -15.35 28.14
N THR A 301 17.27 -16.58 28.18
CA THR A 301 17.70 -17.25 29.41
C THR A 301 18.51 -18.47 29.01
N HIS A 302 19.83 -18.33 28.96
CA HIS A 302 20.85 -19.29 29.37
C HIS A 302 22.22 -18.78 28.93
N GLY A 303 22.98 -18.32 29.88
CA GLY A 303 24.37 -17.93 29.67
C GLY A 303 24.90 -17.14 30.86
N ILE A 304 24.82 -17.73 32.05
CA ILE A 304 25.72 -17.42 33.15
C ILE A 304 26.26 -18.78 33.62
N ASP A 305 27.49 -19.05 33.24
CA ASP A 305 28.56 -19.62 34.05
C ASP A 305 29.87 -19.41 33.29
#